data_cebde80d3d1e6ce2228aa4c1c0c6a603
#
_entry.id   cebde80d3d1e6ce2228aa4c1c0c6a603
#
_cell.length_a   1.000
_cell.length_b   1.000
_cell.length_c   1.000
_cell.angle_alpha   90.00
_cell.angle_beta   90.00
_cell.angle_gamma   90.00
#
_symmetry.space_group_name_H-M   'P 1'
#
loop_
_entity.id
_entity.type
_entity.pdbx_description
1 polymer ?
#
loop_
_entity_poly.entity_id
_entity_poly.type
_entity_poly.pdbx_seq_one_letter_code
_entity_poly.pdbx_strand_id
1 'polypeptide(L)'
;MISFGGGSSHDTAKGIALVAANGGHIRDYSKGVHLSKKPQLPLVTVNTTAGTASEMTVFAIITNQEDETKYPVVDKHFTPIIAVNDSELMVAMPKFLTAATGMDALTHAVEAYVSTAATPITDASAIKAIELIVNNLETAVNDGQNRAARDAMQYGEYLAGMAFSNASLGFVHSMAHQLGGVYDLAHGLCNAILLAEVSRFNAKQVPERFVDIAKAMGIDTAAMTQEQAVNAALEAIDALSEKVGTKQRLADLGVTEDKLAFMAQNALNDACSLTNPRKASLEEIVAIFKARM
;
A
#
# COMPACT_ATOMS: atom_id res chain seq x y z
N MET A 1 -7.43 -9.73 23.43
CA MET A 1 -8.16 -8.59 22.83
C MET A 1 -8.64 -9.02 21.44
N ILE A 2 -9.78 -8.51 20.98
CA ILE A 2 -10.28 -8.75 19.63
C ILE A 2 -10.46 -7.38 18.96
N SER A 3 -9.93 -7.25 17.73
CA SER A 3 -10.14 -6.11 16.86
C SER A 3 -11.05 -6.51 15.70
N PHE A 4 -12.12 -5.76 15.45
CA PHE A 4 -13.05 -5.97 14.35
C PHE A 4 -13.12 -4.71 13.50
N GLY A 5 -12.77 -4.80 12.21
CA GLY A 5 -12.77 -3.67 11.28
C GLY A 5 -11.65 -3.73 10.26
N GLY A 6 -11.29 -2.59 9.70
CA GLY A 6 -10.16 -2.43 8.78
C GLY A 6 -8.90 -1.90 9.48
N GLY A 7 -7.97 -1.35 8.68
CA GLY A 7 -6.66 -0.90 9.14
C GLY A 7 -6.68 -0.04 10.41
N SER A 8 -7.47 1.04 10.45
CA SER A 8 -7.53 1.93 11.61
C SER A 8 -7.93 1.23 12.91
N SER A 9 -8.86 0.24 12.83
CA SER A 9 -9.26 -0.55 13.99
C SER A 9 -8.14 -1.44 14.47
N HIS A 10 -7.42 -2.09 13.54
CA HIS A 10 -6.31 -2.98 13.85
C HIS A 10 -5.11 -2.22 14.39
N ASP A 11 -4.76 -1.08 13.79
CA ASP A 11 -3.66 -0.23 14.23
C ASP A 11 -3.89 0.31 15.64
N THR A 12 -5.11 0.78 15.93
CA THR A 12 -5.51 1.21 17.27
C THR A 12 -5.38 0.05 18.27
N ALA A 13 -5.88 -1.13 17.91
CA ALA A 13 -5.81 -2.30 18.78
C ALA A 13 -4.36 -2.74 19.05
N LYS A 14 -3.50 -2.75 18.04
CA LYS A 14 -2.06 -3.01 18.18
C LYS A 14 -1.42 -2.02 19.14
N GLY A 15 -1.68 -0.71 18.97
CA GLY A 15 -1.17 0.33 19.85
C GLY A 15 -1.60 0.13 21.30
N ILE A 16 -2.88 -0.13 21.53
CA ILE A 16 -3.41 -0.41 22.88
C ILE A 16 -2.75 -1.66 23.47
N ALA A 17 -2.67 -2.76 22.71
CA ALA A 17 -2.12 -4.02 23.17
C ALA A 17 -0.62 -3.93 23.50
N LEU A 18 0.14 -3.16 22.72
CA LEU A 18 1.57 -2.94 22.95
C LEU A 18 1.81 -2.12 24.22
N VAL A 19 1.13 -0.97 24.34
CA VAL A 19 1.27 -0.07 25.50
C VAL A 19 0.80 -0.76 26.77
N ALA A 20 -0.29 -1.51 26.75
CA ALA A 20 -0.77 -2.27 27.89
C ALA A 20 0.24 -3.31 28.40
N ALA A 21 1.02 -3.94 27.48
CA ALA A 21 2.03 -4.92 27.85
C ALA A 21 3.37 -4.31 28.27
N ASN A 22 3.75 -3.16 27.71
CA ASN A 22 5.08 -2.58 27.82
C ASN A 22 5.13 -1.27 28.62
N GLY A 23 3.98 -0.60 28.83
CA GLY A 23 3.88 0.71 29.48
C GLY A 23 4.26 1.87 28.55
N GLY A 24 4.37 3.07 29.10
CA GLY A 24 4.70 4.28 28.33
C GLY A 24 3.54 4.82 27.51
N HIS A 25 3.87 5.57 26.49
CA HIS A 25 2.94 6.15 25.52
C HIS A 25 3.26 5.61 24.13
N ILE A 26 2.25 5.41 23.26
CA ILE A 26 2.45 4.86 21.91
C ILE A 26 3.48 5.67 21.10
N ARG A 27 3.56 6.98 21.30
CA ARG A 27 4.55 7.87 20.67
C ARG A 27 6.00 7.48 21.02
N ASP A 28 6.26 6.86 22.16
CA ASP A 28 7.60 6.43 22.53
C ASP A 28 8.14 5.34 21.61
N TYR A 29 7.24 4.56 21.02
CA TYR A 29 7.54 3.46 20.10
C TYR A 29 7.71 3.91 18.63
N SER A 30 7.39 5.17 18.29
CA SER A 30 7.60 5.71 16.94
C SER A 30 9.02 6.27 16.70
N LYS A 31 9.85 6.34 17.75
CA LYS A 31 11.22 6.90 17.68
C LYS A 31 12.25 5.94 17.10
N GLY A 32 11.84 4.79 16.66
CA GLY A 32 12.68 3.75 16.08
C GLY A 32 11.85 2.52 15.75
N VAL A 33 12.50 1.40 15.41
CA VAL A 33 11.85 0.14 15.10
C VAL A 33 12.10 -0.89 16.19
N HIS A 34 11.10 -1.76 16.45
CA HIS A 34 11.22 -2.87 17.41
C HIS A 34 11.63 -2.46 18.82
N LEU A 35 11.06 -1.36 19.33
CA LEU A 35 11.41 -0.79 20.63
C LEU A 35 10.72 -1.49 21.82
N SER A 36 9.70 -2.30 21.57
CA SER A 36 9.00 -3.03 22.65
C SER A 36 9.90 -4.12 23.25
N LYS A 37 9.79 -4.30 24.56
CA LYS A 37 10.57 -5.32 25.33
C LYS A 37 9.84 -6.65 25.44
N LYS A 38 8.52 -6.63 25.33
CA LYS A 38 7.62 -7.78 25.50
C LYS A 38 6.63 -7.83 24.34
N PRO A 39 6.12 -9.02 23.97
CA PRO A 39 5.00 -9.13 23.06
C PRO A 39 3.81 -8.27 23.53
N GLN A 40 3.04 -7.76 22.59
CA GLN A 40 1.75 -7.16 22.88
C GLN A 40 0.80 -8.14 23.59
N LEU A 41 -0.26 -7.66 24.20
CA LEU A 41 -1.33 -8.53 24.68
C LEU A 41 -1.86 -9.40 23.51
N PRO A 42 -2.25 -10.67 23.77
CA PRO A 42 -2.81 -11.51 22.72
C PRO A 42 -3.93 -10.79 21.95
N LEU A 43 -3.71 -10.61 20.65
CA LEU A 43 -4.62 -9.90 19.75
C LEU A 43 -5.11 -10.83 18.66
N VAL A 44 -6.44 -10.91 18.50
CA VAL A 44 -7.13 -11.51 17.37
C VAL A 44 -7.70 -10.37 16.53
N THR A 45 -7.43 -10.39 15.23
CA THR A 45 -7.98 -9.42 14.28
C THR A 45 -9.03 -10.09 13.41
N VAL A 46 -10.16 -9.42 13.20
CA VAL A 46 -11.22 -9.83 12.27
C VAL A 46 -11.33 -8.72 11.23
N ASN A 47 -10.82 -9.01 10.03
CA ASN A 47 -10.64 -8.01 8.99
C ASN A 47 -11.92 -7.81 8.17
N THR A 48 -12.22 -6.56 7.81
CA THR A 48 -13.38 -6.17 7.01
C THR A 48 -13.04 -5.38 5.76
N THR A 49 -11.73 -5.24 5.42
CA THR A 49 -11.26 -4.49 4.26
C THR A 49 -10.20 -5.29 3.51
N ALA A 50 -10.13 -5.14 2.19
CA ALA A 50 -9.08 -5.74 1.37
C ALA A 50 -8.14 -4.63 0.86
N GLY A 51 -7.13 -4.26 1.68
CA GLY A 51 -6.21 -3.18 1.33
C GLY A 51 -4.96 -3.13 2.17
N THR A 52 -5.08 -2.84 3.46
CA THR A 52 -3.95 -2.46 4.33
C THR A 52 -3.11 -3.63 4.83
N ALA A 53 -3.66 -4.83 4.86
CA ALA A 53 -3.07 -6.00 5.52
C ALA A 53 -2.68 -5.76 7.01
N SER A 54 -3.29 -4.77 7.67
CA SER A 54 -2.96 -4.48 9.06
C SER A 54 -3.27 -5.65 9.99
N GLU A 55 -4.21 -6.54 9.63
CA GLU A 55 -4.53 -7.72 10.42
C GLU A 55 -3.36 -8.69 10.59
N MET A 56 -2.29 -8.56 9.78
CA MET A 56 -1.17 -9.52 9.80
C MET A 56 0.22 -8.87 9.80
N THR A 57 0.32 -7.53 9.71
CA THR A 57 1.59 -6.83 9.57
C THR A 57 2.20 -6.37 10.90
N VAL A 58 3.48 -6.01 10.86
CA VAL A 58 4.26 -5.45 11.98
C VAL A 58 4.11 -3.93 12.11
N PHE A 59 3.23 -3.32 11.32
CA PHE A 59 3.01 -1.88 11.25
C PHE A 59 1.74 -1.46 11.97
N ALA A 60 1.74 -0.27 12.53
CA ALA A 60 0.54 0.47 12.93
C ALA A 60 0.73 1.96 12.61
N ILE A 61 -0.21 2.57 11.91
CA ILE A 61 -0.17 3.99 11.58
C ILE A 61 -1.06 4.73 12.56
N ILE A 62 -0.45 5.58 13.38
CA ILE A 62 -1.12 6.32 14.45
C ILE A 62 -1.15 7.80 14.11
N THR A 63 -2.31 8.43 14.30
CA THR A 63 -2.45 9.88 14.17
C THR A 63 -2.13 10.55 15.48
N ASN A 64 -1.20 11.50 15.46
CA ASN A 64 -0.94 12.40 16.57
C ASN A 64 -1.85 13.63 16.43
N GLN A 65 -2.78 13.80 17.35
CA GLN A 65 -3.74 14.91 17.34
C GLN A 65 -3.12 16.27 17.75
N GLU A 66 -1.96 16.27 18.41
CA GLU A 66 -1.31 17.51 18.87
C GLU A 66 -0.62 18.26 17.72
N ASP A 67 -0.03 17.54 16.78
CA ASP A 67 0.68 18.10 15.62
C ASP A 67 0.05 17.70 14.29
N GLU A 68 -1.11 17.01 14.32
CA GLU A 68 -1.89 16.55 13.17
C GLU A 68 -1.07 15.67 12.20
N THR A 69 -0.05 14.97 12.74
CA THR A 69 0.81 14.09 11.92
C THR A 69 0.40 12.62 12.05
N LYS A 70 0.61 11.87 10.97
CA LYS A 70 0.54 10.40 10.98
C LYS A 70 1.97 9.85 11.07
N TYR A 71 2.20 8.96 12.03
CA TYR A 71 3.50 8.31 12.17
C TYR A 71 3.37 6.78 12.22
N PRO A 72 4.28 6.07 11.59
CA PRO A 72 4.34 4.63 11.69
C PRO A 72 4.96 4.22 13.03
N VAL A 73 4.39 3.21 13.65
CA VAL A 73 5.05 2.41 14.68
C VAL A 73 5.35 1.05 14.05
N VAL A 74 6.61 0.63 14.12
CA VAL A 74 7.08 -0.62 13.51
C VAL A 74 7.63 -1.51 14.61
N ASP A 75 6.92 -2.59 14.92
CA ASP A 75 7.35 -3.52 15.94
C ASP A 75 6.98 -4.98 15.62
N LYS A 76 7.96 -5.88 15.72
CA LYS A 76 7.74 -7.32 15.49
C LYS A 76 6.67 -7.93 16.40
N HIS A 77 6.42 -7.32 17.54
CA HIS A 77 5.42 -7.76 18.49
C HIS A 77 4.00 -7.27 18.16
N PHE A 78 3.81 -6.52 17.08
CA PHE A 78 2.50 -6.07 16.60
C PHE A 78 1.72 -7.15 15.83
N THR A 79 2.41 -8.18 15.32
CA THR A 79 1.72 -9.23 14.57
C THR A 79 0.68 -9.91 15.45
N PRO A 80 -0.61 -9.89 15.08
CA PRO A 80 -1.66 -10.60 15.81
C PRO A 80 -1.41 -12.11 15.84
N ILE A 81 -1.90 -12.76 16.88
CA ILE A 81 -1.76 -14.22 17.02
C ILE A 81 -2.71 -14.99 16.09
N ILE A 82 -3.83 -14.38 15.70
CA ILE A 82 -4.80 -14.88 14.73
C ILE A 82 -5.32 -13.72 13.92
N ALA A 83 -5.32 -13.86 12.60
CA ALA A 83 -6.04 -13.00 11.66
C ALA A 83 -7.21 -13.80 11.07
N VAL A 84 -8.42 -13.30 11.22
CA VAL A 84 -9.64 -13.87 10.62
C VAL A 84 -9.95 -13.05 9.38
N ASN A 85 -9.84 -13.68 8.24
CA ASN A 85 -10.13 -13.11 6.94
C ASN A 85 -11.33 -13.86 6.32
N ASP A 86 -12.51 -13.24 6.41
CA ASP A 86 -13.76 -13.75 5.87
C ASP A 86 -14.31 -12.71 4.89
N SER A 87 -14.32 -13.04 3.61
CA SER A 87 -14.77 -12.15 2.55
C SER A 87 -16.24 -11.75 2.65
N GLU A 88 -17.06 -12.51 3.39
CA GLU A 88 -18.45 -12.12 3.66
C GLU A 88 -18.54 -10.82 4.47
N LEU A 89 -17.55 -10.53 5.30
CA LEU A 89 -17.49 -9.28 6.06
C LEU A 89 -17.12 -8.08 5.18
N MET A 90 -16.67 -8.31 3.95
CA MET A 90 -16.25 -7.29 2.99
C MET A 90 -17.35 -6.96 1.94
N VAL A 91 -18.44 -7.72 1.86
CA VAL A 91 -19.49 -7.49 0.85
C VAL A 91 -20.22 -6.16 1.01
N ALA A 92 -20.21 -5.59 2.22
CA ALA A 92 -20.83 -4.29 2.51
C ALA A 92 -19.88 -3.09 2.24
N MET A 93 -18.63 -3.33 1.81
CA MET A 93 -17.72 -2.22 1.50
C MET A 93 -18.28 -1.34 0.37
N PRO A 94 -18.32 -0.01 0.56
CA PRO A 94 -18.72 0.92 -0.50
C PRO A 94 -17.80 0.83 -1.71
N LYS A 95 -18.30 1.13 -2.91
CA LYS A 95 -17.55 1.07 -4.17
C LYS A 95 -16.23 1.84 -4.11
N PHE A 96 -16.27 3.09 -3.65
CA PHE A 96 -15.07 3.93 -3.54
C PHE A 96 -14.03 3.32 -2.59
N LEU A 97 -14.47 2.81 -1.44
CA LEU A 97 -13.55 2.16 -0.49
C LEU A 97 -12.95 0.88 -1.09
N THR A 98 -13.78 0.06 -1.75
CA THR A 98 -13.29 -1.14 -2.46
C THR A 98 -12.23 -0.79 -3.51
N ALA A 99 -12.48 0.25 -4.31
CA ALA A 99 -11.54 0.71 -5.33
C ALA A 99 -10.23 1.23 -4.72
N ALA A 100 -10.31 2.13 -3.75
CA ALA A 100 -9.16 2.73 -3.11
C ALA A 100 -8.30 1.68 -2.37
N THR A 101 -8.93 0.81 -1.57
CA THR A 101 -8.18 -0.24 -0.84
C THR A 101 -7.62 -1.30 -1.76
N GLY A 102 -8.32 -1.67 -2.84
CA GLY A 102 -7.82 -2.64 -3.80
C GLY A 102 -6.63 -2.11 -4.61
N MET A 103 -6.64 -0.82 -4.98
CA MET A 103 -5.46 -0.17 -5.59
C MET A 103 -4.31 -0.01 -4.60
N ASP A 104 -4.60 0.18 -3.31
CA ASP A 104 -3.60 0.16 -2.23
C ASP A 104 -2.92 -1.21 -2.15
N ALA A 105 -3.69 -2.29 -2.11
CA ALA A 105 -3.17 -3.65 -2.14
C ALA A 105 -2.33 -3.95 -3.39
N LEU A 106 -2.75 -3.45 -4.57
CA LEU A 106 -1.94 -3.54 -5.80
C LEU A 106 -0.61 -2.78 -5.64
N THR A 107 -0.65 -1.59 -5.05
CA THR A 107 0.54 -0.80 -4.80
C THR A 107 1.51 -1.52 -3.86
N HIS A 108 1.02 -2.10 -2.77
CA HIS A 108 1.80 -2.93 -1.87
C HIS A 108 2.53 -4.06 -2.62
N ALA A 109 1.80 -4.79 -3.47
CA ALA A 109 2.37 -5.90 -4.22
C ALA A 109 3.42 -5.44 -5.25
N VAL A 110 3.14 -4.37 -6.01
CA VAL A 110 4.06 -3.83 -7.01
C VAL A 110 5.33 -3.29 -6.33
N GLU A 111 5.20 -2.47 -5.28
CA GLU A 111 6.37 -1.92 -4.59
C GLU A 111 7.21 -3.00 -3.89
N ALA A 112 6.56 -3.96 -3.23
CA ALA A 112 7.29 -5.09 -2.63
C ALA A 112 8.05 -5.91 -3.68
N TYR A 113 7.46 -6.12 -4.86
CA TYR A 113 8.11 -6.85 -5.94
C TYR A 113 9.34 -6.13 -6.48
N VAL A 114 9.27 -4.81 -6.68
CA VAL A 114 10.41 -4.03 -7.21
C VAL A 114 11.38 -3.56 -6.13
N SER A 115 11.09 -3.79 -4.85
CA SER A 115 11.91 -3.37 -3.72
C SER A 115 13.34 -3.91 -3.78
N THR A 116 14.31 -3.13 -3.31
CA THR A 116 15.70 -3.61 -3.13
C THR A 116 15.85 -4.67 -2.02
N ALA A 117 14.84 -4.81 -1.16
CA ALA A 117 14.76 -5.84 -0.12
C ALA A 117 13.94 -7.08 -0.55
N ALA A 118 13.50 -7.15 -1.81
CA ALA A 118 12.75 -8.28 -2.34
C ALA A 118 13.56 -9.59 -2.28
N THR A 119 12.85 -10.68 -2.04
CA THR A 119 13.40 -12.04 -1.96
C THR A 119 12.53 -12.99 -2.80
N PRO A 120 13.00 -14.19 -3.16
CA PRO A 120 12.18 -15.15 -3.88
C PRO A 120 10.86 -15.51 -3.17
N ILE A 121 10.81 -15.42 -1.83
CA ILE A 121 9.59 -15.66 -1.03
C ILE A 121 8.61 -14.51 -1.19
N THR A 122 9.10 -13.27 -1.06
CA THR A 122 8.27 -12.06 -1.24
C THR A 122 7.82 -11.90 -2.68
N ASP A 123 8.67 -12.24 -3.64
CA ASP A 123 8.37 -12.21 -5.08
C ASP A 123 7.19 -13.12 -5.42
N ALA A 124 7.19 -14.37 -4.93
CA ALA A 124 6.11 -15.32 -5.17
C ALA A 124 4.77 -14.79 -4.64
N SER A 125 4.77 -14.19 -3.44
CA SER A 125 3.57 -13.59 -2.85
C SER A 125 3.11 -12.35 -3.62
N ALA A 126 4.03 -11.46 -3.98
CA ALA A 126 3.72 -10.22 -4.70
C ALA A 126 3.14 -10.48 -6.09
N ILE A 127 3.75 -11.37 -6.88
CA ILE A 127 3.27 -11.73 -8.22
C ILE A 127 1.87 -12.34 -8.14
N LYS A 128 1.62 -13.25 -7.19
CA LYS A 128 0.29 -13.84 -7.03
C LYS A 128 -0.75 -12.82 -6.54
N ALA A 129 -0.35 -11.88 -5.70
CA ALA A 129 -1.20 -10.77 -5.29
C ALA A 129 -1.62 -9.90 -6.49
N ILE A 130 -0.67 -9.49 -7.34
CA ILE A 130 -0.95 -8.72 -8.56
C ILE A 130 -1.96 -9.45 -9.45
N GLU A 131 -1.74 -10.75 -9.72
CA GLU A 131 -2.64 -11.57 -10.52
C GLU A 131 -4.07 -11.57 -9.96
N LEU A 132 -4.23 -11.82 -8.65
CA LEU A 132 -5.54 -11.89 -8.02
C LEU A 132 -6.26 -10.53 -8.04
N ILE A 133 -5.55 -9.44 -7.71
CA ILE A 133 -6.13 -8.10 -7.62
C ILE A 133 -6.56 -7.62 -9.00
N VAL A 134 -5.68 -7.69 -9.99
CA VAL A 134 -5.96 -7.16 -11.34
C VAL A 134 -7.15 -7.86 -12.00
N ASN A 135 -7.28 -9.16 -11.80
CA ASN A 135 -8.36 -9.95 -12.40
C ASN A 135 -9.72 -9.78 -11.69
N ASN A 136 -9.75 -9.21 -10.46
CA ASN A 136 -10.96 -9.23 -9.65
C ASN A 136 -11.41 -7.86 -9.13
N LEU A 137 -10.53 -6.85 -9.09
CA LEU A 137 -10.84 -5.54 -8.49
C LEU A 137 -12.00 -4.84 -9.20
N GLU A 138 -12.01 -4.80 -10.54
CA GLU A 138 -13.09 -4.19 -11.30
C GLU A 138 -14.44 -4.86 -11.00
N THR A 139 -14.46 -6.19 -10.90
CA THR A 139 -15.66 -6.94 -10.53
C THR A 139 -16.09 -6.64 -9.09
N ALA A 140 -15.16 -6.66 -8.14
CA ALA A 140 -15.46 -6.38 -6.73
C ALA A 140 -16.01 -4.95 -6.52
N VAL A 141 -15.57 -3.97 -7.33
CA VAL A 141 -16.06 -2.58 -7.29
C VAL A 141 -17.46 -2.47 -7.90
N ASN A 142 -17.70 -3.12 -9.05
CA ASN A 142 -18.96 -2.99 -9.77
C ASN A 142 -20.07 -3.90 -9.22
N ASP A 143 -19.71 -5.06 -8.71
CA ASP A 143 -20.58 -6.03 -8.05
C ASP A 143 -20.00 -6.42 -6.68
N GLY A 144 -20.26 -5.59 -5.68
CA GLY A 144 -19.79 -5.79 -4.31
C GLY A 144 -20.32 -7.06 -3.63
N GLN A 145 -21.37 -7.69 -4.18
CA GLN A 145 -21.94 -8.94 -3.69
C GLN A 145 -21.28 -10.17 -4.33
N ASN A 146 -20.40 -9.99 -5.29
CA ASN A 146 -19.67 -11.08 -5.93
C ASN A 146 -18.62 -11.67 -4.97
N ARG A 147 -19.01 -12.77 -4.30
CA ARG A 147 -18.18 -13.42 -3.28
C ARG A 147 -16.85 -13.91 -3.84
N ALA A 148 -16.84 -14.47 -5.04
CA ALA A 148 -15.61 -14.96 -5.65
C ALA A 148 -14.59 -13.81 -5.87
N ALA A 149 -15.07 -12.64 -6.31
CA ALA A 149 -14.23 -11.46 -6.44
C ALA A 149 -13.77 -10.93 -5.07
N ARG A 150 -14.64 -10.94 -4.05
CA ARG A 150 -14.27 -10.56 -2.69
C ARG A 150 -13.21 -11.50 -2.09
N ASP A 151 -13.36 -12.82 -2.28
CA ASP A 151 -12.36 -13.82 -1.87
C ASP A 151 -11.00 -13.57 -2.54
N ALA A 152 -11.02 -13.36 -3.85
CA ALA A 152 -9.80 -13.10 -4.59
C ALA A 152 -9.11 -11.78 -4.13
N MET A 153 -9.89 -10.73 -3.87
CA MET A 153 -9.36 -9.47 -3.34
C MET A 153 -8.76 -9.62 -1.95
N GLN A 154 -9.41 -10.38 -1.08
CA GLN A 154 -8.92 -10.68 0.27
C GLN A 154 -7.60 -11.46 0.23
N TYR A 155 -7.52 -12.52 -0.59
CA TYR A 155 -6.27 -13.26 -0.74
C TYR A 155 -5.18 -12.41 -1.40
N GLY A 156 -5.54 -11.58 -2.39
CA GLY A 156 -4.61 -10.65 -3.03
C GLY A 156 -4.00 -9.66 -2.05
N GLU A 157 -4.82 -9.06 -1.22
CA GLU A 157 -4.39 -8.14 -0.16
C GLU A 157 -3.50 -8.85 0.87
N TYR A 158 -3.90 -10.03 1.35
CA TYR A 158 -3.12 -10.79 2.33
C TYR A 158 -1.73 -11.19 1.79
N LEU A 159 -1.66 -11.65 0.53
CA LEU A 159 -0.38 -11.95 -0.13
C LEU A 159 0.47 -10.69 -0.35
N ALA A 160 -0.14 -9.56 -0.70
CA ALA A 160 0.55 -8.28 -0.77
C ALA A 160 1.12 -7.89 0.61
N GLY A 161 0.35 -8.12 1.68
CA GLY A 161 0.77 -7.95 3.07
C GLY A 161 1.98 -8.81 3.44
N MET A 162 1.97 -10.09 3.07
CA MET A 162 3.12 -10.99 3.26
C MET A 162 4.36 -10.48 2.52
N ALA A 163 4.19 -9.94 1.32
CA ALA A 163 5.28 -9.42 0.51
C ALA A 163 5.88 -8.15 1.15
N PHE A 164 5.07 -7.08 1.32
CA PHE A 164 5.62 -5.80 1.75
C PHE A 164 6.05 -5.79 3.23
N SER A 165 5.43 -6.58 4.08
CA SER A 165 5.85 -6.69 5.49
C SER A 165 7.28 -7.19 5.63
N ASN A 166 7.82 -7.88 4.61
CA ASN A 166 9.17 -8.43 4.57
C ASN A 166 10.09 -7.73 3.55
N ALA A 167 9.56 -7.17 2.46
CA ALA A 167 10.33 -6.47 1.43
C ALA A 167 10.27 -4.94 1.56
N SER A 168 9.44 -4.39 2.46
CA SER A 168 9.16 -2.95 2.55
C SER A 168 8.50 -2.40 1.28
N LEU A 169 8.45 -1.08 1.15
CA LEU A 169 7.70 -0.33 0.14
C LEU A 169 8.66 0.60 -0.64
N GLY A 170 8.11 1.63 -1.29
CA GLY A 170 8.88 2.55 -2.13
C GLY A 170 8.32 3.98 -2.17
N PHE A 171 8.59 4.66 -3.29
CA PHE A 171 8.21 6.06 -3.46
C PHE A 171 6.70 6.29 -3.60
N VAL A 172 5.90 5.30 -4.03
CA VAL A 172 4.44 5.49 -4.06
C VAL A 172 3.95 5.78 -2.65
N HIS A 173 4.28 4.90 -1.69
CA HIS A 173 3.88 5.09 -0.30
C HIS A 173 4.50 6.31 0.36
N SER A 174 5.81 6.55 0.16
CA SER A 174 6.46 7.72 0.75
C SER A 174 5.86 9.05 0.28
N MET A 175 5.43 9.13 -0.98
CA MET A 175 4.75 10.29 -1.55
C MET A 175 3.28 10.35 -1.11
N ALA A 176 2.57 9.23 -1.07
CA ALA A 176 1.18 9.15 -0.61
C ALA A 176 1.01 9.57 0.86
N HIS A 177 1.98 9.24 1.72
CA HIS A 177 2.00 9.70 3.11
C HIS A 177 1.97 11.22 3.21
N GLN A 178 2.64 11.93 2.30
CA GLN A 178 2.67 13.39 2.29
C GLN A 178 1.32 13.98 1.88
N LEU A 179 0.67 13.40 0.88
CA LEU A 179 -0.68 13.80 0.46
C LEU A 179 -1.70 13.58 1.59
N GLY A 180 -1.61 12.45 2.27
CA GLY A 180 -2.44 12.17 3.44
C GLY A 180 -2.17 13.08 4.63
N GLY A 181 -0.89 13.46 4.86
CA GLY A 181 -0.50 14.33 5.98
C GLY A 181 -0.84 15.80 5.76
N VAL A 182 -0.65 16.31 4.53
CA VAL A 182 -0.83 17.74 4.23
C VAL A 182 -2.27 18.09 3.85
N TYR A 183 -2.98 17.17 3.18
CA TYR A 183 -4.31 17.43 2.60
C TYR A 183 -5.41 16.50 3.13
N ASP A 184 -5.08 15.62 4.08
CA ASP A 184 -6.00 14.60 4.64
C ASP A 184 -6.69 13.73 3.58
N LEU A 185 -5.98 13.46 2.46
CA LEU A 185 -6.50 12.63 1.39
C LEU A 185 -6.47 11.14 1.79
N ALA A 186 -7.44 10.38 1.29
CA ALA A 186 -7.54 8.96 1.55
C ALA A 186 -6.30 8.21 1.02
N HIS A 187 -5.63 7.43 1.88
CA HIS A 187 -4.35 6.79 1.61
C HIS A 187 -4.36 5.95 0.32
N GLY A 188 -5.32 5.04 0.17
CA GLY A 188 -5.40 4.18 -1.02
C GLY A 188 -5.69 4.96 -2.31
N LEU A 189 -6.39 6.11 -2.24
CA LEU A 189 -6.55 7.00 -3.38
C LEU A 189 -5.22 7.66 -3.77
N CYS A 190 -4.45 8.13 -2.78
CA CYS A 190 -3.13 8.72 -3.03
C CYS A 190 -2.19 7.70 -3.70
N ASN A 191 -2.17 6.46 -3.23
CA ASN A 191 -1.40 5.38 -3.83
C ASN A 191 -1.86 5.10 -5.27
N ALA A 192 -3.17 5.01 -5.51
CA ALA A 192 -3.73 4.78 -6.85
C ALA A 192 -3.32 5.87 -7.86
N ILE A 193 -3.34 7.14 -7.45
CA ILE A 193 -2.96 8.28 -8.30
C ILE A 193 -1.48 8.20 -8.68
N LEU A 194 -0.61 7.84 -7.75
CA LEU A 194 0.84 7.89 -7.90
C LEU A 194 1.43 6.64 -8.55
N LEU A 195 0.77 5.48 -8.41
CA LEU A 195 1.34 4.17 -8.75
C LEU A 195 1.93 4.11 -10.15
N ALA A 196 1.20 4.53 -11.17
CA ALA A 196 1.68 4.41 -12.55
C ALA A 196 2.90 5.31 -12.84
N GLU A 197 2.94 6.55 -12.32
CA GLU A 197 4.07 7.45 -12.56
C GLU A 197 5.33 7.03 -11.81
N VAL A 198 5.20 6.61 -10.55
CA VAL A 198 6.33 6.07 -9.80
C VAL A 198 6.81 4.75 -10.44
N SER A 199 5.89 3.91 -10.91
CA SER A 199 6.25 2.70 -11.66
C SER A 199 7.03 3.02 -12.93
N ARG A 200 6.62 4.06 -13.69
CA ARG A 200 7.34 4.56 -14.87
C ARG A 200 8.74 5.06 -14.52
N PHE A 201 8.89 5.70 -13.37
CA PHE A 201 10.18 6.13 -12.85
C PHE A 201 11.07 4.94 -12.51
N ASN A 202 10.53 3.94 -11.78
CA ASN A 202 11.24 2.76 -11.30
C ASN A 202 11.61 1.78 -12.43
N ALA A 203 10.77 1.65 -13.45
CA ALA A 203 10.99 0.76 -14.59
C ALA A 203 12.26 1.08 -15.39
N LYS A 204 12.77 2.30 -15.29
CA LYS A 204 14.08 2.66 -15.90
C LYS A 204 15.25 1.96 -15.22
N GLN A 205 15.11 1.53 -13.96
CA GLN A 205 16.15 0.84 -13.19
C GLN A 205 15.98 -0.68 -13.18
N VAL A 206 14.75 -1.16 -13.15
CA VAL A 206 14.41 -2.59 -13.02
C VAL A 206 13.35 -3.01 -14.07
N PRO A 207 13.61 -2.81 -15.38
CA PRO A 207 12.64 -3.07 -16.43
C PRO A 207 12.20 -4.54 -16.49
N GLU A 208 13.08 -5.48 -16.16
CA GLU A 208 12.76 -6.91 -16.11
C GLU A 208 11.66 -7.24 -15.10
N ARG A 209 11.65 -6.55 -13.95
CA ARG A 209 10.59 -6.71 -12.94
C ARG A 209 9.23 -6.27 -13.48
N PHE A 210 9.19 -5.22 -14.31
CA PHE A 210 7.95 -4.76 -14.92
C PHE A 210 7.46 -5.66 -16.06
N VAL A 211 8.35 -6.40 -16.74
CA VAL A 211 7.95 -7.48 -17.64
C VAL A 211 7.23 -8.60 -16.91
N ASP A 212 7.71 -8.97 -15.73
CA ASP A 212 7.06 -10.00 -14.91
C ASP A 212 5.73 -9.50 -14.33
N ILE A 213 5.64 -8.21 -13.94
CA ILE A 213 4.37 -7.57 -13.57
C ILE A 213 3.38 -7.62 -14.75
N ALA A 214 3.82 -7.32 -15.98
CA ALA A 214 2.95 -7.44 -17.17
C ALA A 214 2.36 -8.86 -17.32
N LYS A 215 3.20 -9.89 -17.18
CA LYS A 215 2.74 -11.29 -17.21
C LYS A 215 1.73 -11.60 -16.10
N ALA A 216 2.01 -11.14 -14.87
CA ALA A 216 1.11 -11.32 -13.72
C ALA A 216 -0.25 -10.62 -13.94
N MET A 217 -0.26 -9.51 -14.69
CA MET A 217 -1.47 -8.82 -15.12
C MET A 217 -2.20 -9.51 -16.30
N GLY A 218 -1.72 -10.67 -16.75
CA GLY A 218 -2.33 -11.44 -17.84
C GLY A 218 -1.97 -10.95 -19.24
N ILE A 219 -0.95 -10.11 -19.39
CA ILE A 219 -0.50 -9.60 -20.68
C ILE A 219 0.42 -10.64 -21.35
N ASP A 220 0.10 -11.04 -22.58
CA ASP A 220 0.97 -11.90 -23.38
C ASP A 220 2.20 -11.11 -23.86
N THR A 221 3.32 -11.37 -23.27
CA THR A 221 4.59 -10.68 -23.58
C THR A 221 5.48 -11.46 -24.56
N ALA A 222 5.06 -12.62 -25.06
CA ALA A 222 5.92 -13.52 -25.84
C ALA A 222 6.48 -12.89 -27.12
N ALA A 223 5.71 -12.00 -27.76
CA ALA A 223 6.12 -11.30 -28.99
C ALA A 223 6.58 -9.85 -28.74
N MET A 224 6.65 -9.40 -27.48
CA MET A 224 6.99 -8.03 -27.12
C MET A 224 8.49 -7.86 -26.87
N THR A 225 9.02 -6.69 -27.19
CA THR A 225 10.31 -6.24 -26.63
C THR A 225 10.13 -5.95 -25.14
N GLN A 226 11.23 -5.87 -24.39
CA GLN A 226 11.20 -5.50 -22.98
C GLN A 226 10.48 -4.15 -22.79
N GLU A 227 10.80 -3.14 -23.61
CA GLU A 227 10.18 -1.83 -23.54
C GLU A 227 8.66 -1.88 -23.79
N GLN A 228 8.22 -2.67 -24.78
CA GLN A 228 6.80 -2.85 -25.05
C GLN A 228 6.07 -3.52 -23.87
N ALA A 229 6.66 -4.55 -23.27
CA ALA A 229 6.07 -5.23 -22.13
C ALA A 229 6.00 -4.32 -20.88
N VAL A 230 7.06 -3.52 -20.62
CA VAL A 230 7.07 -2.50 -19.57
C VAL A 230 5.95 -1.48 -19.78
N ASN A 231 5.85 -0.90 -20.98
CA ASN A 231 4.81 0.08 -21.28
C ASN A 231 3.40 -0.52 -21.14
N ALA A 232 3.19 -1.76 -21.58
CA ALA A 232 1.92 -2.46 -21.41
C ALA A 232 1.52 -2.64 -19.93
N ALA A 233 2.48 -2.97 -19.05
CA ALA A 233 2.21 -3.03 -17.60
C ALA A 233 1.79 -1.66 -17.03
N LEU A 234 2.48 -0.59 -17.40
CA LEU A 234 2.21 0.77 -16.93
C LEU A 234 0.84 1.28 -17.42
N GLU A 235 0.51 0.99 -18.67
CA GLU A 235 -0.81 1.31 -19.26
C GLU A 235 -1.94 0.50 -18.59
N ALA A 236 -1.70 -0.77 -18.26
CA ALA A 236 -2.68 -1.60 -17.57
C ALA A 236 -2.95 -1.11 -16.14
N ILE A 237 -1.93 -0.63 -15.41
CA ILE A 237 -2.10 0.01 -14.09
C ILE A 237 -2.97 1.26 -14.21
N ASP A 238 -2.66 2.15 -15.16
CA ASP A 238 -3.44 3.38 -15.39
C ASP A 238 -4.89 3.06 -15.82
N ALA A 239 -5.08 2.08 -16.70
CA ALA A 239 -6.40 1.65 -17.16
C ALA A 239 -7.23 1.05 -16.02
N LEU A 240 -6.64 0.26 -15.14
CA LEU A 240 -7.34 -0.28 -13.98
C LEU A 240 -7.78 0.84 -13.04
N SER A 241 -6.88 1.79 -12.72
CA SER A 241 -7.20 2.96 -11.90
C SER A 241 -8.36 3.79 -12.48
N GLU A 242 -8.41 3.94 -13.82
CA GLU A 242 -9.51 4.61 -14.50
C GLU A 242 -10.83 3.83 -14.40
N LYS A 243 -10.81 2.52 -14.67
CA LYS A 243 -11.99 1.64 -14.62
C LYS A 243 -12.64 1.59 -13.23
N VAL A 244 -11.83 1.64 -12.17
CA VAL A 244 -12.34 1.60 -10.79
C VAL A 244 -12.59 3.00 -10.19
N GLY A 245 -12.34 4.06 -10.96
CA GLY A 245 -12.67 5.45 -10.58
C GLY A 245 -11.69 6.09 -9.60
N THR A 246 -10.46 5.59 -9.51
CA THR A 246 -9.40 6.16 -8.65
C THR A 246 -8.42 7.05 -9.40
N LYS A 247 -8.48 7.12 -10.73
CA LYS A 247 -7.65 8.01 -11.56
C LYS A 247 -8.18 9.44 -11.48
N GLN A 248 -7.58 10.20 -10.57
CA GLN A 248 -7.94 11.61 -10.34
C GLN A 248 -6.70 12.48 -10.46
N ARG A 249 -6.91 13.78 -10.67
CA ARG A 249 -5.83 14.78 -10.67
C ARG A 249 -5.66 15.33 -9.25
N LEU A 250 -4.42 15.51 -8.83
CA LEU A 250 -4.10 16.08 -7.51
C LEU A 250 -4.66 17.51 -7.36
N ALA A 251 -4.67 18.30 -8.44
CA ALA A 251 -5.25 19.64 -8.43
C ALA A 251 -6.75 19.64 -8.12
N ASP A 252 -7.49 18.65 -8.64
CA ASP A 252 -8.94 18.54 -8.40
C ASP A 252 -9.25 18.15 -6.94
N LEU A 253 -8.25 17.63 -6.22
CA LEU A 253 -8.28 17.29 -4.80
C LEU A 253 -7.75 18.41 -3.90
N GLY A 254 -7.47 19.60 -4.46
CA GLY A 254 -7.01 20.76 -3.72
C GLY A 254 -5.50 20.83 -3.47
N VAL A 255 -4.72 19.92 -4.06
CA VAL A 255 -3.25 19.97 -3.98
C VAL A 255 -2.73 21.16 -4.79
N THR A 256 -1.79 21.91 -4.21
CA THR A 256 -1.23 23.13 -4.81
C THR A 256 0.26 22.99 -5.09
N GLU A 257 0.75 23.67 -6.15
CA GLU A 257 2.15 23.54 -6.57
C GLU A 257 3.17 24.03 -5.53
N ASP A 258 2.81 25.02 -4.72
CA ASP A 258 3.68 25.58 -3.67
C ASP A 258 4.07 24.58 -2.58
N LYS A 259 3.27 23.53 -2.40
CA LYS A 259 3.55 22.45 -1.42
C LYS A 259 4.37 21.30 -1.98
N LEU A 260 4.51 21.19 -3.31
CA LEU A 260 5.15 20.02 -3.92
C LEU A 260 6.59 19.82 -3.48
N ALA A 261 7.39 20.89 -3.38
CA ALA A 261 8.78 20.78 -2.95
C ALA A 261 8.90 20.34 -1.48
N PHE A 262 8.02 20.83 -0.61
CA PHE A 262 7.95 20.40 0.80
C PHE A 262 7.60 18.92 0.90
N MET A 263 6.55 18.49 0.21
CA MET A 263 6.14 17.09 0.19
C MET A 263 7.21 16.18 -0.43
N ALA A 264 7.87 16.60 -1.50
CA ALA A 264 8.93 15.84 -2.14
C ALA A 264 10.13 15.63 -1.19
N GLN A 265 10.53 16.65 -0.45
CA GLN A 265 11.61 16.52 0.54
C GLN A 265 11.24 15.55 1.66
N ASN A 266 10.01 15.60 2.16
CA ASN A 266 9.54 14.70 3.17
C ASN A 266 9.42 13.26 2.65
N ALA A 267 8.98 13.07 1.40
CA ALA A 267 8.93 11.75 0.77
C ALA A 267 10.32 11.11 0.63
N LEU A 268 11.34 11.90 0.31
CA LEU A 268 12.73 11.42 0.27
C LEU A 268 13.26 11.01 1.66
N ASN A 269 12.75 11.61 2.72
CA ASN A 269 13.13 11.29 4.11
C ASN A 269 12.27 10.17 4.73
N ASP A 270 11.20 9.76 4.06
CA ASP A 270 10.33 8.68 4.53
C ASP A 270 11.04 7.32 4.47
N ALA A 271 10.78 6.46 5.47
CA ALA A 271 11.42 5.15 5.56
C ALA A 271 11.14 4.25 4.35
N CYS A 272 9.97 4.38 3.71
CA CYS A 272 9.61 3.61 2.51
C CYS A 272 10.54 3.92 1.33
N SER A 273 11.10 5.14 1.25
CA SER A 273 12.02 5.54 0.19
C SER A 273 13.34 4.75 0.16
N LEU A 274 13.73 4.16 1.30
CA LEU A 274 15.00 3.46 1.47
C LEU A 274 15.12 2.22 0.60
N THR A 275 14.00 1.56 0.35
CA THR A 275 13.93 0.30 -0.42
C THR A 275 13.45 0.49 -1.86
N ASN A 276 13.18 1.74 -2.28
CA ASN A 276 12.85 2.02 -3.68
C ASN A 276 14.00 1.65 -4.61
N PRO A 277 13.77 0.94 -5.75
CA PRO A 277 14.83 0.41 -6.59
C PRO A 277 15.67 1.48 -7.28
N ARG A 278 15.09 2.65 -7.53
CA ARG A 278 15.77 3.79 -8.14
C ARG A 278 15.85 4.95 -7.15
N LYS A 279 17.04 5.50 -6.96
CA LYS A 279 17.22 6.74 -6.19
C LYS A 279 16.69 7.93 -6.99
N ALA A 280 16.18 8.92 -6.29
CA ALA A 280 15.60 10.12 -6.90
C ALA A 280 16.21 11.40 -6.32
N SER A 281 16.30 12.45 -7.15
CA SER A 281 16.52 13.82 -6.68
C SER A 281 15.20 14.46 -6.23
N LEU A 282 15.28 15.59 -5.54
CA LEU A 282 14.12 16.40 -5.16
C LEU A 282 13.28 16.79 -6.38
N GLU A 283 13.95 17.22 -7.46
CA GLU A 283 13.32 17.67 -8.70
C GLU A 283 12.59 16.51 -9.40
N GLU A 284 13.12 15.30 -9.35
CA GLU A 284 12.46 14.10 -9.91
C GLU A 284 11.18 13.77 -9.15
N ILE A 285 11.16 13.81 -7.81
CA ILE A 285 9.95 13.60 -7.01
C ILE A 285 8.91 14.70 -7.27
N VAL A 286 9.34 15.95 -7.33
CA VAL A 286 8.46 17.08 -7.72
C VAL A 286 7.86 16.87 -9.11
N ALA A 287 8.65 16.38 -10.08
CA ALA A 287 8.18 16.10 -11.43
C ALA A 287 7.12 14.98 -11.46
N ILE A 288 7.28 13.93 -10.62
CA ILE A 288 6.27 12.88 -10.49
C ILE A 288 4.94 13.44 -9.95
N PHE A 289 4.97 14.28 -8.90
CA PHE A 289 3.76 14.95 -8.41
C PHE A 289 3.12 15.82 -9.51
N LYS A 290 3.93 16.61 -10.22
CA LYS A 290 3.46 17.49 -11.32
C LYS A 290 2.81 16.71 -12.46
N ALA A 291 3.26 15.50 -12.75
CA ALA A 291 2.67 14.67 -13.79
C ALA A 291 1.23 14.21 -13.44
N ARG A 292 0.83 14.37 -12.18
CA ARG A 292 -0.51 14.04 -11.67
C ARG A 292 -1.34 15.25 -11.21
N MET A 293 -0.83 16.51 -11.43
CA MET A 293 -1.57 17.77 -11.23
C MET A 293 -2.54 18.02 -12.40
#